data_7a38dbbae5d4af81a30f6f2014d3b446
#
_entry.id   7a38dbbae5d4af81a30f6f2014d3b446
#
_cell.length_a   1.000
_cell.length_b   1.000
_cell.length_c   1.000
_cell.angle_alpha   90.00
_cell.angle_beta   90.00
_cell.angle_gamma   90.00
#
_symmetry.space_group_name_H-M   'P 1'
#
loop_
_entity.id
_entity.type
_entity.pdbx_description
1 polymer ?
#
loop_
_entity_poly.entity_id
_entity_poly.type
_entity_poly.pdbx_seq_one_letter_code
_entity_poly.pdbx_strand_id
1 'polypeptide(L)'
;MNVSSVDTSQSVPFQFDDIEAALADLKAGRAIVVVDDENRENEGDLICAAQFATPDLINFMAVYARGLICLAMTGTRLDELELPLMVSKNTDSNQTAFTVSIDASPSAGVTTGISADDRARTIQIAINPSTRPDDLRRPGHVFPIRAREGGVLKRAGHTEAAVDLARLAGLYPAGVICEIQNADGSMARLPELIEYARTHQLKIISIADLISYRLQHERFVCRETVADLPSQFGQFQIYGYRNLLDNSEHVAIVKGDPATFKDQPVMVRVHSECLTGDALGSLRCDCRMQLQAALKMIENAGMGVVVYLKQEGRGIGLVNKLKAYSLQDMGLDTVEANERLGFPADLRDYGVGAQILNDLGVKQLRLVTNNPRKIAGLKGYGLEMVDRVPLLIEATSYNSGYLAAKAEKLGHWFLRSYLVTIALQWDDEPLSVAERYNRLETLRNLAKEQELLLQEEVRPVAVALFGSSALIAHLGFEQSVINDPEWYRLPEHPYVQAIADVLDQLVTLPHLNQLTFIISSGSDPLTGLQVQLDRQQFSLLQKPSSIFGNLETQIVYSFTA
;
A
#
# COMPACT_ATOMS: atom_id res chain seq x y z
N MET A 1 2.12 22.97 51.49
CA MET A 1 1.06 22.11 50.94
C MET A 1 1.59 21.57 49.62
N ASN A 2 1.95 20.29 49.64
CA ASN A 2 2.53 19.58 48.48
C ASN A 2 1.44 19.31 47.48
N VAL A 3 1.63 19.79 46.26
CA VAL A 3 0.85 19.36 45.09
C VAL A 3 1.55 18.14 44.53
N SER A 4 0.92 16.99 44.73
CA SER A 4 1.37 15.71 44.18
C SER A 4 1.33 15.72 42.65
N SER A 5 2.44 15.38 42.07
CA SER A 5 2.59 15.08 40.64
C SER A 5 1.62 13.97 40.23
N VAL A 6 0.79 14.26 39.21
CA VAL A 6 -0.03 13.27 38.54
C VAL A 6 0.90 12.41 37.70
N ASP A 7 0.96 11.15 38.08
CA ASP A 7 1.69 10.10 37.36
C ASP A 7 0.98 9.85 36.02
N THR A 8 1.53 10.35 34.91
CA THR A 8 1.10 10.00 33.56
C THR A 8 1.65 8.62 33.22
N SER A 9 0.96 7.58 33.69
CA SER A 9 1.19 6.23 33.22
C SER A 9 1.01 6.20 31.70
N GLN A 10 2.09 5.97 30.99
CA GLN A 10 2.08 5.69 29.55
C GLN A 10 1.15 4.48 29.33
N SER A 11 -0.03 4.72 28.75
CA SER A 11 -0.91 3.66 28.30
C SER A 11 -0.21 2.92 27.18
N VAL A 12 0.16 1.66 27.41
CA VAL A 12 0.60 0.76 26.35
C VAL A 12 -0.50 0.75 25.29
N PRO A 13 -0.18 1.03 24.00
CA PRO A 13 -1.20 1.01 22.95
C PRO A 13 -1.86 -0.38 22.91
N PHE A 14 -3.18 -0.41 22.78
CA PHE A 14 -3.93 -1.66 22.69
C PHE A 14 -3.47 -2.44 21.45
N GLN A 15 -3.26 -3.74 21.62
CA GLN A 15 -2.91 -4.65 20.53
C GLN A 15 -4.00 -5.73 20.43
N PHE A 16 -4.48 -5.98 19.19
CA PHE A 16 -5.38 -7.09 18.90
C PHE A 16 -4.71 -8.44 19.19
N ASP A 17 -5.52 -9.44 19.48
CA ASP A 17 -5.04 -10.82 19.63
C ASP A 17 -4.62 -11.41 18.29
N ASP A 18 -3.71 -12.40 18.31
CA ASP A 18 -3.28 -13.11 17.11
C ASP A 18 -4.43 -13.91 16.48
N ILE A 19 -4.49 -13.92 15.16
CA ILE A 19 -5.50 -14.67 14.40
C ILE A 19 -5.44 -16.16 14.74
N GLU A 20 -4.26 -16.75 14.90
CA GLU A 20 -4.10 -18.17 15.28
C GLU A 20 -4.69 -18.47 16.65
N ALA A 21 -4.54 -17.54 17.63
CA ALA A 21 -5.13 -17.68 18.94
C ALA A 21 -6.67 -17.62 18.87
N ALA A 22 -7.23 -16.72 18.05
CA ALA A 22 -8.66 -16.64 17.79
C ALA A 22 -9.21 -17.89 17.09
N LEU A 23 -8.49 -18.43 16.11
CA LEU A 23 -8.84 -19.68 15.43
C LEU A 23 -8.83 -20.88 16.39
N ALA A 24 -7.88 -20.92 17.34
CA ALA A 24 -7.84 -21.95 18.38
C ALA A 24 -9.07 -21.87 19.31
N ASP A 25 -9.52 -20.67 19.66
CA ASP A 25 -10.72 -20.45 20.47
C ASP A 25 -11.99 -20.89 19.73
N LEU A 26 -12.15 -20.53 18.46
CA LEU A 26 -13.27 -20.96 17.62
C LEU A 26 -13.28 -22.49 17.47
N LYS A 27 -12.12 -23.11 17.29
CA LYS A 27 -11.97 -24.57 17.20
C LYS A 27 -12.34 -25.27 18.51
N ALA A 28 -12.15 -24.60 19.64
CA ALA A 28 -12.57 -25.06 20.96
C ALA A 28 -14.04 -24.77 21.30
N GLY A 29 -14.81 -24.19 20.35
CA GLY A 29 -16.21 -23.84 20.53
C GLY A 29 -16.44 -22.53 21.30
N ARG A 30 -15.40 -21.70 21.48
CA ARG A 30 -15.53 -20.39 22.10
C ARG A 30 -15.86 -19.31 21.07
N ALA A 31 -16.59 -18.30 21.50
CA ALA A 31 -16.82 -17.09 20.70
C ALA A 31 -15.61 -16.16 20.79
N ILE A 32 -15.50 -15.26 19.81
CA ILE A 32 -14.52 -14.18 19.75
C ILE A 32 -15.22 -12.88 19.38
N VAL A 33 -14.57 -11.75 19.64
CA VAL A 33 -14.97 -10.43 19.16
C VAL A 33 -14.19 -10.10 17.89
N VAL A 34 -14.90 -9.68 16.85
CA VAL A 34 -14.29 -9.24 15.58
C VAL A 34 -14.73 -7.82 15.30
N VAL A 35 -13.78 -6.92 15.04
CA VAL A 35 -14.05 -5.51 14.75
C VAL A 35 -13.73 -5.18 13.30
N ASP A 36 -14.52 -4.31 12.69
CA ASP A 36 -14.30 -3.80 11.35
C ASP A 36 -13.61 -2.42 11.35
N ASP A 37 -13.42 -1.84 10.15
CA ASP A 37 -12.74 -0.56 9.96
C ASP A 37 -13.61 0.61 10.42
N GLU A 38 -13.00 1.66 11.02
CA GLU A 38 -13.66 2.89 11.47
C GLU A 38 -14.43 3.60 10.34
N ASN A 39 -14.00 3.43 9.09
CA ASN A 39 -14.62 4.03 7.91
C ASN A 39 -15.71 3.14 7.29
N ARG A 40 -16.00 1.95 7.87
CA ARG A 40 -17.04 1.05 7.38
C ARG A 40 -18.29 1.14 8.29
N GLU A 41 -18.52 0.20 9.20
CA GLU A 41 -19.59 0.24 10.19
C GLU A 41 -19.07 0.76 11.54
N ASN A 42 -17.76 0.59 11.78
CA ASN A 42 -17.08 0.90 13.03
C ASN A 42 -17.73 0.16 14.21
N GLU A 43 -18.00 -1.13 14.03
CA GLU A 43 -18.71 -1.98 14.97
C GLU A 43 -17.89 -3.21 15.33
N GLY A 44 -18.38 -3.98 16.30
CA GLY A 44 -17.81 -5.27 16.67
C GLY A 44 -18.93 -6.30 16.83
N ASP A 45 -18.68 -7.47 16.23
CA ASP A 45 -19.56 -8.61 16.34
C ASP A 45 -18.98 -9.69 17.25
N LEU A 46 -19.84 -10.31 18.02
CA LEU A 46 -19.56 -11.59 18.66
C LEU A 46 -19.73 -12.69 17.61
N ILE A 47 -18.67 -13.44 17.35
CA ILE A 47 -18.65 -14.49 16.31
C ILE A 47 -18.34 -15.84 16.95
N CYS A 48 -19.09 -16.87 16.57
CA CYS A 48 -18.76 -18.25 16.85
C CYS A 48 -18.98 -19.14 15.62
N ALA A 49 -18.29 -20.29 15.56
CA ALA A 49 -18.54 -21.26 14.50
C ALA A 49 -19.93 -21.91 14.66
N ALA A 50 -20.71 -21.95 13.58
CA ALA A 50 -22.09 -22.39 13.62
C ALA A 50 -22.27 -23.84 14.15
N GLN A 51 -21.27 -24.71 13.93
CA GLN A 51 -21.33 -26.10 14.45
C GLN A 51 -21.27 -26.19 15.98
N PHE A 52 -20.84 -25.12 16.66
CA PHE A 52 -20.84 -25.02 18.12
C PHE A 52 -21.94 -24.11 18.67
N ALA A 53 -22.92 -23.74 17.84
CA ALA A 53 -24.10 -22.99 18.29
C ALA A 53 -24.94 -23.83 19.25
N THR A 54 -24.74 -23.62 20.56
CA THR A 54 -25.52 -24.23 21.65
C THR A 54 -26.56 -23.24 22.15
N PRO A 55 -27.61 -23.73 22.86
CA PRO A 55 -28.57 -22.83 23.51
C PRO A 55 -27.92 -21.80 24.45
N ASP A 56 -26.89 -22.22 25.20
CA ASP A 56 -26.16 -21.33 26.12
C ASP A 56 -25.42 -20.21 25.35
N LEU A 57 -24.79 -20.53 24.22
CA LEU A 57 -24.09 -19.56 23.41
C LEU A 57 -25.06 -18.58 22.73
N ILE A 58 -26.21 -19.06 22.21
CA ILE A 58 -27.25 -18.21 21.64
C ILE A 58 -27.85 -17.31 22.73
N ASN A 59 -28.08 -17.84 23.95
CA ASN A 59 -28.53 -17.03 25.08
C ASN A 59 -27.47 -15.99 25.48
N PHE A 60 -26.19 -16.35 25.49
CA PHE A 60 -25.09 -15.41 25.75
C PHE A 60 -25.09 -14.24 24.74
N MET A 61 -25.24 -14.53 23.45
CA MET A 61 -25.34 -13.51 22.40
C MET A 61 -26.58 -12.59 22.66
N ALA A 62 -27.74 -13.19 22.93
CA ALA A 62 -28.96 -12.42 23.15
C ALA A 62 -28.88 -11.50 24.37
N VAL A 63 -28.24 -11.95 25.46
CA VAL A 63 -28.17 -11.19 26.73
C VAL A 63 -27.04 -10.16 26.71
N TYR A 64 -25.87 -10.54 26.21
CA TYR A 64 -24.66 -9.74 26.38
C TYR A 64 -24.27 -8.99 25.12
N ALA A 65 -24.49 -9.53 23.91
CA ALA A 65 -24.26 -8.77 22.68
C ALA A 65 -25.46 -7.89 22.29
N ARG A 66 -26.72 -8.37 22.46
CA ARG A 66 -27.97 -7.62 22.26
C ARG A 66 -28.32 -7.26 20.82
N GLY A 67 -27.48 -7.66 19.86
CA GLY A 67 -27.67 -7.44 18.42
C GLY A 67 -28.60 -8.46 17.78
N LEU A 68 -28.70 -8.45 16.48
CA LEU A 68 -29.43 -9.40 15.68
C LEU A 68 -28.61 -10.68 15.48
N ILE A 69 -29.11 -11.81 16.01
CA ILE A 69 -28.43 -13.10 15.82
C ILE A 69 -28.63 -13.59 14.40
N CYS A 70 -27.57 -13.62 13.62
CA CYS A 70 -27.56 -13.99 12.21
C CYS A 70 -26.69 -15.22 11.97
N LEU A 71 -26.98 -15.94 10.86
CA LEU A 71 -26.22 -17.11 10.43
C LEU A 71 -25.51 -16.81 9.11
N ALA A 72 -24.21 -16.50 9.17
CA ALA A 72 -23.38 -16.31 8.00
C ALA A 72 -23.07 -17.66 7.34
N MET A 73 -23.38 -17.81 6.05
CA MET A 73 -23.23 -19.05 5.28
C MET A 73 -22.68 -18.80 3.89
N THR A 74 -22.08 -19.85 3.30
CA THR A 74 -21.67 -19.83 1.89
C THR A 74 -22.87 -19.74 0.96
N GLY A 75 -22.69 -19.08 -0.19
CA GLY A 75 -23.72 -18.99 -1.23
C GLY A 75 -24.21 -20.37 -1.69
N THR A 76 -23.28 -21.31 -1.91
CA THR A 76 -23.59 -22.69 -2.30
C THR A 76 -24.57 -23.36 -1.34
N ARG A 77 -24.33 -23.24 -0.02
CA ARG A 77 -25.20 -23.88 0.96
C ARG A 77 -26.60 -23.24 0.99
N LEU A 78 -26.68 -21.92 0.86
CA LEU A 78 -27.96 -21.22 0.78
C LEU A 78 -28.77 -21.60 -0.47
N ASP A 79 -28.08 -21.82 -1.61
CA ASP A 79 -28.71 -22.28 -2.84
C ASP A 79 -29.22 -23.73 -2.70
N GLU A 80 -28.46 -24.64 -2.06
CA GLU A 80 -28.91 -26.01 -1.75
C GLU A 80 -30.17 -26.03 -0.86
N LEU A 81 -30.28 -25.07 0.05
CA LEU A 81 -31.42 -24.94 0.95
C LEU A 81 -32.57 -24.12 0.35
N GLU A 82 -32.45 -23.66 -0.90
CA GLU A 82 -33.43 -22.82 -1.59
C GLU A 82 -33.81 -21.55 -0.79
N LEU A 83 -32.81 -20.87 -0.23
CA LEU A 83 -32.97 -19.64 0.54
C LEU A 83 -32.64 -18.41 -0.34
N PRO A 84 -33.65 -17.81 -1.01
CA PRO A 84 -33.43 -16.63 -1.84
C PRO A 84 -33.12 -15.39 -0.99
N LEU A 85 -32.58 -14.36 -1.63
CA LEU A 85 -32.40 -13.05 -0.99
C LEU A 85 -33.76 -12.50 -0.51
N MET A 86 -33.75 -11.85 0.63
CA MET A 86 -34.93 -11.24 1.25
C MET A 86 -35.60 -10.19 0.37
N VAL A 87 -34.79 -9.50 -0.44
CA VAL A 87 -35.23 -8.45 -1.38
C VAL A 87 -34.64 -8.66 -2.76
N SER A 88 -35.44 -8.36 -3.79
CA SER A 88 -34.98 -8.43 -5.19
C SER A 88 -34.03 -7.31 -5.57
N LYS A 89 -34.10 -6.14 -4.89
CA LYS A 89 -33.22 -5.00 -5.07
C LYS A 89 -32.68 -4.57 -3.69
N ASN A 90 -31.42 -4.86 -3.46
CA ASN A 90 -30.75 -4.43 -2.25
C ASN A 90 -30.38 -2.94 -2.37
N THR A 91 -30.83 -2.12 -1.42
CA THR A 91 -30.57 -0.67 -1.32
C THR A 91 -29.73 -0.34 -0.09
N ASP A 92 -29.30 -1.35 0.68
CA ASP A 92 -28.42 -1.17 1.81
C ASP A 92 -27.03 -0.64 1.37
N SER A 93 -26.49 0.31 2.12
CA SER A 93 -25.18 0.94 1.84
C SER A 93 -24.03 -0.07 1.81
N ASN A 94 -24.08 -1.05 2.72
CA ASN A 94 -23.11 -2.14 2.83
C ASN A 94 -23.45 -3.36 1.99
N GLN A 95 -24.64 -3.33 1.33
CA GLN A 95 -25.17 -4.40 0.50
C GLN A 95 -25.17 -5.77 1.18
N THR A 96 -25.52 -5.80 2.48
CA THR A 96 -25.61 -7.03 3.26
C THR A 96 -26.67 -7.95 2.66
N ALA A 97 -26.27 -9.17 2.32
CA ALA A 97 -27.08 -10.08 1.52
C ALA A 97 -27.95 -10.98 2.41
N PHE A 98 -28.90 -10.38 3.15
CA PHE A 98 -29.90 -11.13 3.90
C PHE A 98 -30.72 -12.02 2.98
N THR A 99 -30.95 -13.26 3.42
CA THR A 99 -31.90 -14.17 2.80
C THR A 99 -33.20 -14.21 3.62
N VAL A 100 -34.21 -14.90 3.12
CA VAL A 100 -35.43 -15.14 3.92
C VAL A 100 -35.06 -15.80 5.24
N SER A 101 -35.67 -15.34 6.33
CA SER A 101 -35.45 -15.92 7.66
C SER A 101 -36.05 -17.34 7.76
N ILE A 102 -35.49 -18.15 8.66
CA ILE A 102 -35.81 -19.57 8.77
C ILE A 102 -36.08 -20.00 10.23
N ASP A 103 -36.85 -21.05 10.36
CA ASP A 103 -36.92 -21.94 11.54
C ASP A 103 -36.85 -23.39 11.07
N ALA A 104 -36.29 -24.27 11.86
CA ALA A 104 -36.42 -25.69 11.58
C ALA A 104 -37.85 -26.18 11.78
N SER A 105 -38.20 -27.29 11.12
CA SER A 105 -39.56 -27.83 11.23
C SER A 105 -39.86 -28.37 12.63
N PRO A 106 -41.13 -28.42 13.06
CA PRO A 106 -41.48 -29.01 14.36
C PRO A 106 -41.10 -30.48 14.52
N SER A 107 -40.95 -31.23 13.42
CA SER A 107 -40.44 -32.59 13.45
C SER A 107 -39.00 -32.65 13.98
N ALA A 108 -38.26 -31.55 13.85
CA ALA A 108 -36.94 -31.38 14.43
C ALA A 108 -36.93 -30.92 15.89
N GLY A 109 -38.11 -30.81 16.51
CA GLY A 109 -38.27 -30.41 17.90
C GLY A 109 -38.24 -28.91 18.17
N VAL A 110 -38.40 -28.08 17.14
CA VAL A 110 -38.54 -26.61 17.27
C VAL A 110 -39.97 -26.26 17.61
N THR A 111 -40.18 -25.35 18.57
CA THR A 111 -41.49 -24.91 19.02
C THR A 111 -41.96 -23.64 18.29
N THR A 112 -41.74 -22.47 18.86
CA THR A 112 -42.09 -21.19 18.25
C THR A 112 -40.97 -20.59 17.42
N GLY A 113 -39.74 -21.10 17.55
CA GLY A 113 -38.55 -20.67 16.81
C GLY A 113 -37.66 -19.64 17.52
N ILE A 114 -38.22 -18.83 18.45
CA ILE A 114 -37.51 -17.67 19.03
C ILE A 114 -36.61 -18.02 20.23
N SER A 115 -36.88 -19.12 20.94
CA SER A 115 -36.08 -19.49 22.10
C SER A 115 -34.61 -19.75 21.73
N ALA A 116 -33.68 -19.63 22.68
CA ALA A 116 -32.28 -19.94 22.45
C ALA A 116 -32.10 -21.40 21.99
N ASP A 117 -32.87 -22.34 22.52
CA ASP A 117 -32.86 -23.73 22.09
C ASP A 117 -33.36 -23.89 20.65
N ASP A 118 -34.50 -23.27 20.31
CA ASP A 118 -35.06 -23.34 18.96
C ASP A 118 -34.09 -22.75 17.90
N ARG A 119 -33.50 -21.60 18.20
CA ARG A 119 -32.53 -20.96 17.28
C ARG A 119 -31.26 -21.78 17.14
N ALA A 120 -30.67 -22.30 18.23
CA ALA A 120 -29.52 -23.16 18.19
C ALA A 120 -29.81 -24.42 17.35
N ARG A 121 -30.97 -25.03 17.54
CA ARG A 121 -31.43 -26.21 16.80
C ARG A 121 -31.62 -25.90 15.31
N THR A 122 -32.23 -24.76 14.98
CA THR A 122 -32.39 -24.30 13.60
C THR A 122 -31.03 -24.10 12.91
N ILE A 123 -30.06 -23.50 13.60
CA ILE A 123 -28.68 -23.35 13.08
C ILE A 123 -28.04 -24.70 12.81
N GLN A 124 -28.10 -25.64 13.76
CA GLN A 124 -27.54 -26.99 13.61
C GLN A 124 -28.14 -27.75 12.42
N ILE A 125 -29.44 -27.59 12.19
CA ILE A 125 -30.15 -28.19 11.05
C ILE A 125 -29.70 -27.49 9.75
N ALA A 126 -29.66 -26.17 9.70
CA ALA A 126 -29.27 -25.45 8.49
C ALA A 126 -27.86 -25.81 7.96
N ILE A 127 -26.92 -26.07 8.87
CA ILE A 127 -25.54 -26.45 8.49
C ILE A 127 -25.37 -27.97 8.25
N ASN A 128 -26.32 -28.81 8.62
CA ASN A 128 -26.22 -30.25 8.42
C ASN A 128 -26.33 -30.58 6.92
N PRO A 129 -25.32 -31.24 6.32
CA PRO A 129 -25.32 -31.54 4.89
C PRO A 129 -26.53 -32.36 4.39
N SER A 130 -27.17 -33.13 5.26
CA SER A 130 -28.34 -33.95 4.91
C SER A 130 -29.68 -33.19 4.93
N THR A 131 -29.69 -31.95 5.43
CA THR A 131 -30.89 -31.11 5.52
C THR A 131 -31.36 -30.70 4.12
N ARG A 132 -32.66 -30.86 3.89
CA ARG A 132 -33.37 -30.49 2.66
C ARG A 132 -34.14 -29.20 2.86
N PRO A 133 -34.54 -28.51 1.76
CA PRO A 133 -35.34 -27.29 1.84
C PRO A 133 -36.62 -27.44 2.69
N ASP A 134 -37.30 -28.57 2.63
CA ASP A 134 -38.55 -28.85 3.37
C ASP A 134 -38.36 -29.04 4.88
N ASP A 135 -37.11 -29.25 5.34
CA ASP A 135 -36.80 -29.35 6.77
C ASP A 135 -36.79 -27.97 7.44
N LEU A 136 -36.85 -26.89 6.63
CA LEU A 136 -36.84 -25.50 7.09
C LEU A 136 -38.17 -24.80 6.74
N ARG A 137 -38.67 -24.04 7.69
CA ARG A 137 -39.83 -23.14 7.53
C ARG A 137 -39.36 -21.72 7.18
N ARG A 138 -40.16 -21.01 6.40
CA ARG A 138 -39.93 -19.63 5.97
C ARG A 138 -41.24 -18.84 6.09
N PRO A 139 -41.27 -17.66 6.77
CA PRO A 139 -40.19 -17.06 7.54
C PRO A 139 -39.98 -17.75 8.89
N GLY A 140 -38.89 -17.33 9.60
CA GLY A 140 -38.51 -17.81 10.93
C GLY A 140 -37.76 -16.77 11.74
N HIS A 141 -37.04 -17.22 12.76
CA HIS A 141 -36.34 -16.37 13.74
C HIS A 141 -34.82 -16.43 13.67
N VAL A 142 -34.23 -17.20 12.74
CA VAL A 142 -32.83 -17.17 12.40
C VAL A 142 -32.68 -16.49 11.03
N PHE A 143 -31.74 -15.56 10.90
CA PHE A 143 -31.51 -14.74 9.70
C PHE A 143 -30.25 -15.19 8.99
N PRO A 144 -30.35 -16.05 7.94
CA PRO A 144 -29.18 -16.41 7.17
C PRO A 144 -28.71 -15.23 6.31
N ILE A 145 -27.38 -15.05 6.24
CA ILE A 145 -26.73 -14.03 5.43
C ILE A 145 -25.76 -14.72 4.47
N ARG A 146 -25.85 -14.38 3.19
CA ARG A 146 -24.99 -14.90 2.15
C ARG A 146 -23.63 -14.22 2.18
N ALA A 147 -22.58 -14.95 2.55
CA ALA A 147 -21.22 -14.48 2.40
C ALA A 147 -20.83 -14.41 0.91
N ARG A 148 -20.06 -13.39 0.54
CA ARG A 148 -19.50 -13.29 -0.80
C ARG A 148 -18.41 -14.32 -1.00
N GLU A 149 -18.37 -14.94 -2.18
CA GLU A 149 -17.28 -15.81 -2.58
C GLU A 149 -15.96 -15.03 -2.58
N GLY A 150 -14.89 -15.64 -2.02
CA GLY A 150 -13.63 -14.95 -1.73
C GLY A 150 -13.53 -14.38 -0.32
N GLY A 151 -14.64 -14.34 0.45
CA GLY A 151 -14.66 -13.96 1.87
C GLY A 151 -14.22 -12.52 2.12
N VAL A 152 -13.48 -12.28 3.23
CA VAL A 152 -13.00 -10.94 3.61
C VAL A 152 -12.09 -10.29 2.57
N LEU A 153 -11.46 -11.06 1.68
CA LEU A 153 -10.67 -10.54 0.57
C LEU A 153 -11.54 -9.88 -0.53
N LYS A 154 -12.85 -10.14 -0.52
CA LYS A 154 -13.84 -9.54 -1.45
C LYS A 154 -14.71 -8.48 -0.80
N ARG A 155 -15.12 -8.72 0.45
CA ARG A 155 -15.90 -7.79 1.26
C ARG A 155 -15.44 -7.89 2.71
N ALA A 156 -14.85 -6.81 3.21
CA ALA A 156 -14.31 -6.74 4.57
C ALA A 156 -15.43 -6.57 5.61
N GLY A 157 -16.37 -7.53 5.69
CA GLY A 157 -17.52 -7.53 6.58
C GLY A 157 -17.54 -8.72 7.53
N HIS A 158 -18.28 -8.59 8.64
CA HIS A 158 -18.43 -9.62 9.68
C HIS A 158 -19.00 -10.93 9.14
N THR A 159 -19.91 -10.85 8.15
CA THR A 159 -20.47 -12.03 7.46
C THR A 159 -19.38 -12.88 6.82
N GLU A 160 -18.52 -12.24 6.04
CA GLU A 160 -17.40 -12.90 5.37
C GLU A 160 -16.36 -13.38 6.38
N ALA A 161 -16.08 -12.57 7.41
CA ALA A 161 -15.15 -12.93 8.48
C ALA A 161 -15.58 -14.19 9.21
N ALA A 162 -16.86 -14.34 9.54
CA ALA A 162 -17.39 -15.51 10.23
C ALA A 162 -17.21 -16.81 9.43
N VAL A 163 -17.50 -16.77 8.13
CA VAL A 163 -17.32 -17.93 7.24
C VAL A 163 -15.84 -18.27 7.05
N ASP A 164 -15.00 -17.25 6.86
CA ASP A 164 -13.56 -17.45 6.70
C ASP A 164 -12.88 -17.99 7.95
N LEU A 165 -13.19 -17.44 9.11
CA LEU A 165 -12.67 -17.89 10.40
C LEU A 165 -13.07 -19.35 10.68
N ALA A 166 -14.33 -19.73 10.43
CA ALA A 166 -14.78 -21.11 10.57
C ALA A 166 -13.99 -22.03 9.62
N ARG A 167 -13.83 -21.66 8.36
CA ARG A 167 -13.07 -22.42 7.36
C ARG A 167 -11.58 -22.55 7.73
N LEU A 168 -10.95 -21.46 8.15
CA LEU A 168 -9.53 -21.44 8.58
C LEU A 168 -9.30 -22.28 9.84
N ALA A 169 -10.28 -22.33 10.75
CA ALA A 169 -10.25 -23.22 11.90
C ALA A 169 -10.47 -24.70 11.54
N GLY A 170 -10.72 -25.05 10.26
CA GLY A 170 -11.02 -26.41 9.81
C GLY A 170 -12.42 -26.88 10.20
N LEU A 171 -13.35 -25.96 10.42
CA LEU A 171 -14.73 -26.21 10.81
C LEU A 171 -15.66 -26.06 9.60
N TYR A 172 -16.95 -26.37 9.76
CA TYR A 172 -17.94 -26.13 8.72
C TYR A 172 -17.98 -24.61 8.38
N PRO A 173 -17.95 -24.21 7.10
CA PRO A 173 -17.80 -22.80 6.71
C PRO A 173 -19.10 -22.00 6.91
N ALA A 174 -19.48 -21.87 8.16
CA ALA A 174 -20.61 -21.06 8.62
C ALA A 174 -20.34 -20.54 10.04
N GLY A 175 -20.77 -19.33 10.33
CA GLY A 175 -20.63 -18.73 11.65
C GLY A 175 -21.91 -18.04 12.10
N VAL A 176 -22.13 -18.02 13.42
CA VAL A 176 -23.18 -17.19 14.03
C VAL A 176 -22.55 -15.87 14.42
N ILE A 177 -23.18 -14.79 14.04
CA ILE A 177 -22.73 -13.41 14.30
C ILE A 177 -23.81 -12.64 15.04
N CYS A 178 -23.41 -11.71 15.89
CA CYS A 178 -24.32 -10.84 16.63
C CYS A 178 -23.57 -9.55 16.97
N GLU A 179 -24.09 -8.41 16.56
CA GLU A 179 -23.53 -7.09 16.84
C GLU A 179 -23.53 -6.82 18.35
N ILE A 180 -22.48 -6.15 18.85
CA ILE A 180 -22.36 -5.83 20.29
C ILE A 180 -22.86 -4.41 20.53
N GLN A 181 -23.89 -4.31 21.39
CA GLN A 181 -24.47 -3.06 21.82
C GLN A 181 -24.15 -2.77 23.29
N ASN A 182 -24.02 -1.50 23.62
CA ASN A 182 -23.97 -1.01 24.98
C ASN A 182 -25.31 -1.25 25.74
N ALA A 183 -25.28 -1.09 27.04
CA ALA A 183 -26.48 -1.29 27.88
C ALA A 183 -27.61 -0.30 27.58
N ASP A 184 -27.28 0.86 27.01
CA ASP A 184 -28.24 1.89 26.59
C ASP A 184 -28.81 1.68 25.18
N GLY A 185 -28.36 0.62 24.47
CA GLY A 185 -28.78 0.31 23.11
C GLY A 185 -27.95 0.99 22.01
N SER A 186 -26.98 1.81 22.35
CA SER A 186 -26.02 2.33 21.37
C SER A 186 -25.05 1.25 20.93
N MET A 187 -24.46 1.39 19.71
CA MET A 187 -23.45 0.45 19.23
C MET A 187 -22.14 0.62 20.01
N ALA A 188 -21.57 -0.50 20.50
CA ALA A 188 -20.25 -0.49 21.12
C ALA A 188 -19.16 -0.19 20.08
N ARG A 189 -18.22 0.67 20.43
CA ARG A 189 -17.05 1.03 19.62
C ARG A 189 -15.80 0.39 20.22
N LEU A 190 -14.65 0.56 19.58
CA LEU A 190 -13.42 -0.14 19.97
C LEU A 190 -13.10 -0.04 21.49
N PRO A 191 -13.19 1.12 22.17
CA PRO A 191 -12.92 1.19 23.61
C PRO A 191 -13.83 0.30 24.45
N GLU A 192 -15.15 0.32 24.16
CA GLU A 192 -16.15 -0.50 24.85
C GLU A 192 -16.01 -1.98 24.48
N LEU A 193 -15.65 -2.30 23.23
CA LEU A 193 -15.40 -3.66 22.77
C LEU A 193 -14.18 -4.30 23.44
N ILE A 194 -13.14 -3.53 23.72
CA ILE A 194 -11.97 -3.98 24.49
C ILE A 194 -12.39 -4.35 25.92
N GLU A 195 -13.19 -3.52 26.56
CA GLU A 195 -13.69 -3.78 27.91
C GLU A 195 -14.66 -4.97 27.94
N TYR A 196 -15.51 -5.09 26.93
CA TYR A 196 -16.41 -6.23 26.72
C TYR A 196 -15.60 -7.54 26.58
N ALA A 197 -14.60 -7.57 25.70
CA ALA A 197 -13.75 -8.73 25.48
C ALA A 197 -13.01 -9.14 26.77
N ARG A 198 -12.49 -8.16 27.52
CA ARG A 198 -11.83 -8.40 28.82
C ARG A 198 -12.80 -8.97 29.85
N THR A 199 -13.99 -8.38 29.98
CA THR A 199 -15.01 -8.80 30.95
C THR A 199 -15.46 -10.24 30.71
N HIS A 200 -15.63 -10.61 29.45
CA HIS A 200 -16.09 -11.94 29.08
C HIS A 200 -14.96 -12.93 28.73
N GLN A 201 -13.69 -12.52 28.92
CA GLN A 201 -12.49 -13.31 28.62
C GLN A 201 -12.48 -13.85 27.17
N LEU A 202 -12.85 -12.99 26.23
CA LEU A 202 -12.88 -13.28 24.80
C LEU A 202 -11.66 -12.70 24.10
N LYS A 203 -11.24 -13.38 23.05
CA LYS A 203 -10.27 -12.82 22.10
C LYS A 203 -10.92 -11.73 21.26
N ILE A 204 -10.13 -10.71 20.92
CA ILE A 204 -10.57 -9.61 20.04
C ILE A 204 -9.58 -9.44 18.90
N ILE A 205 -10.07 -9.52 17.65
CA ILE A 205 -9.29 -9.38 16.42
C ILE A 205 -9.92 -8.36 15.50
N SER A 206 -9.14 -7.84 14.52
CA SER A 206 -9.67 -6.99 13.46
C SER A 206 -9.87 -7.77 12.15
N ILE A 207 -10.84 -7.33 11.33
CA ILE A 207 -10.99 -7.83 9.95
C ILE A 207 -9.74 -7.51 9.12
N ALA A 208 -9.07 -6.39 9.39
CA ALA A 208 -7.83 -6.02 8.70
C ALA A 208 -6.71 -7.04 8.96
N ASP A 209 -6.55 -7.50 10.21
CA ASP A 209 -5.57 -8.55 10.54
C ASP A 209 -5.94 -9.89 9.92
N LEU A 210 -7.24 -10.24 9.86
CA LEU A 210 -7.72 -11.44 9.19
C LEU A 210 -7.45 -11.41 7.67
N ILE A 211 -7.65 -10.26 7.02
CA ILE A 211 -7.27 -10.05 5.62
C ILE A 211 -5.76 -10.27 5.44
N SER A 212 -4.95 -9.64 6.28
CA SER A 212 -3.49 -9.78 6.24
C SER A 212 -3.05 -11.23 6.44
N TYR A 213 -3.65 -11.92 7.41
CA TYR A 213 -3.41 -13.34 7.67
C TYR A 213 -3.73 -14.22 6.45
N ARG A 214 -4.90 -14.03 5.82
CA ARG A 214 -5.31 -14.79 4.63
C ARG A 214 -4.37 -14.54 3.45
N LEU A 215 -4.02 -13.26 3.21
CA LEU A 215 -3.10 -12.89 2.14
C LEU A 215 -1.72 -13.54 2.29
N GLN A 216 -1.27 -13.75 3.53
CA GLN A 216 0.02 -14.40 3.83
C GLN A 216 -0.03 -15.94 3.73
N HIS A 217 -1.14 -16.56 4.10
CA HIS A 217 -1.24 -18.02 4.28
C HIS A 217 -1.97 -18.74 3.14
N GLU A 218 -2.78 -18.03 2.34
CA GLU A 218 -3.51 -18.63 1.22
C GLU A 218 -2.89 -18.25 -0.13
N ARG A 219 -2.88 -19.19 -1.06
CA ARG A 219 -2.51 -18.92 -2.46
C ARG A 219 -3.76 -18.77 -3.31
N PHE A 220 -3.95 -17.58 -3.86
CA PHE A 220 -5.04 -17.28 -4.78
C PHE A 220 -4.56 -16.83 -6.16
N VAL A 221 -3.25 -16.88 -6.40
CA VAL A 221 -2.64 -16.58 -7.71
C VAL A 221 -1.99 -17.85 -8.26
N CYS A 222 -2.42 -18.26 -9.45
CA CYS A 222 -1.92 -19.46 -10.13
C CYS A 222 -1.18 -19.06 -11.40
N ARG A 223 0.04 -19.61 -11.61
CA ARG A 223 0.77 -19.52 -12.87
C ARG A 223 0.14 -20.49 -13.89
N GLU A 224 -0.23 -19.98 -15.05
CA GLU A 224 -0.85 -20.79 -16.12
C GLU A 224 0.10 -21.05 -17.28
N THR A 225 0.97 -20.13 -17.63
CA THR A 225 1.82 -20.25 -18.82
C THR A 225 3.09 -19.45 -18.72
N VAL A 226 4.08 -19.80 -19.55
CA VAL A 226 5.33 -19.09 -19.74
C VAL A 226 5.64 -19.05 -21.24
N ALA A 227 6.10 -17.91 -21.74
CA ALA A 227 6.54 -17.75 -23.12
C ALA A 227 7.74 -16.81 -23.22
N ASP A 228 8.50 -16.90 -24.30
CA ASP A 228 9.53 -15.93 -24.60
C ASP A 228 8.94 -14.60 -25.05
N LEU A 229 9.55 -13.51 -24.60
CA LEU A 229 9.15 -12.13 -24.91
C LEU A 229 10.33 -11.35 -25.49
N PRO A 230 10.66 -11.50 -26.78
CA PRO A 230 11.59 -10.59 -27.42
C PRO A 230 10.97 -9.19 -27.49
N SER A 231 11.68 -8.19 -26.98
CA SER A 231 11.20 -6.82 -26.88
C SER A 231 12.27 -5.82 -27.31
N GLN A 232 11.86 -4.60 -27.66
CA GLN A 232 12.80 -3.50 -27.95
C GLN A 232 13.70 -3.13 -26.74
N PHE A 233 13.39 -3.63 -25.55
CA PHE A 233 14.14 -3.39 -24.32
C PHE A 233 15.09 -4.53 -23.97
N GLY A 234 15.02 -5.67 -24.67
CA GLY A 234 15.83 -6.86 -24.44
C GLY A 234 15.06 -8.16 -24.61
N GLN A 235 15.69 -9.26 -24.21
CA GLN A 235 15.10 -10.60 -24.23
C GLN A 235 14.61 -10.95 -22.83
N PHE A 236 13.30 -11.20 -22.72
CA PHE A 236 12.62 -11.54 -21.47
C PHE A 236 11.82 -12.82 -21.65
N GLN A 237 11.31 -13.34 -20.52
CA GLN A 237 10.22 -14.31 -20.49
C GLN A 237 8.98 -13.64 -19.89
N ILE A 238 7.81 -13.99 -20.39
CA ILE A 238 6.52 -13.53 -19.85
C ILE A 238 5.80 -14.70 -19.20
N TYR A 239 5.42 -14.53 -17.94
CA TYR A 239 4.70 -15.49 -17.12
C TYR A 239 3.26 -15.01 -16.98
N GLY A 240 2.29 -15.82 -17.41
CA GLY A 240 0.87 -15.55 -17.23
C GLY A 240 0.32 -16.12 -15.94
N TYR A 241 -0.40 -15.28 -15.19
CA TYR A 241 -1.00 -15.62 -13.90
C TYR A 241 -2.50 -15.32 -13.90
N ARG A 242 -3.28 -16.18 -13.24
CA ARG A 242 -4.70 -15.97 -12.97
C ARG A 242 -4.92 -15.80 -11.47
N ASN A 243 -5.69 -14.78 -11.10
CA ASN A 243 -6.20 -14.60 -9.75
C ASN A 243 -7.52 -15.38 -9.60
N LEU A 244 -7.54 -16.35 -8.72
CA LEU A 244 -8.70 -17.22 -8.48
C LEU A 244 -9.88 -16.51 -7.80
N LEU A 245 -9.65 -15.33 -7.18
CA LEU A 245 -10.70 -14.57 -6.50
C LEU A 245 -11.63 -13.82 -7.47
N ASP A 246 -11.10 -13.37 -8.63
CA ASP A 246 -11.83 -12.51 -9.56
C ASP A 246 -11.61 -12.85 -11.04
N ASN A 247 -10.88 -13.94 -11.31
CA ASN A 247 -10.47 -14.36 -12.63
C ASN A 247 -9.68 -13.29 -13.43
N SER A 248 -9.10 -12.30 -12.74
CA SER A 248 -8.23 -11.33 -13.40
C SER A 248 -6.91 -11.97 -13.81
N GLU A 249 -6.38 -11.52 -14.95
CA GLU A 249 -5.13 -12.02 -15.51
C GLU A 249 -4.01 -11.00 -15.28
N HIS A 250 -2.88 -11.49 -14.78
CA HIS A 250 -1.71 -10.68 -14.51
C HIS A 250 -0.50 -11.26 -15.23
N VAL A 251 0.54 -10.47 -15.44
CA VAL A 251 1.76 -10.99 -16.04
C VAL A 251 2.99 -10.57 -15.24
N ALA A 252 4.02 -11.42 -15.25
CA ALA A 252 5.36 -11.06 -14.83
C ALA A 252 6.30 -11.12 -16.04
N ILE A 253 7.05 -10.05 -16.28
CA ILE A 253 8.11 -9.97 -17.30
C ILE A 253 9.42 -10.20 -16.59
N VAL A 254 10.10 -11.28 -16.92
CA VAL A 254 11.23 -11.84 -16.16
C VAL A 254 12.50 -11.82 -17.00
N LYS A 255 13.58 -11.36 -16.42
CA LYS A 255 14.95 -11.47 -16.92
C LYS A 255 15.76 -12.36 -15.97
N GLY A 256 16.56 -13.27 -16.54
CA GLY A 256 17.34 -14.23 -15.76
C GLY A 256 16.55 -15.50 -15.42
N ASP A 257 17.20 -16.40 -14.67
CA ASP A 257 16.62 -17.70 -14.27
C ASP A 257 15.95 -17.60 -12.89
N PRO A 258 14.61 -17.77 -12.77
CA PRO A 258 13.91 -17.76 -11.50
C PRO A 258 14.44 -18.75 -10.45
N ALA A 259 15.07 -19.84 -10.86
CA ALA A 259 15.67 -20.80 -9.93
C ALA A 259 16.77 -20.17 -9.04
N THR A 260 17.39 -19.08 -9.51
CA THR A 260 18.46 -18.35 -8.80
C THR A 260 17.93 -17.21 -7.93
N PHE A 261 16.67 -16.82 -8.05
CA PHE A 261 16.10 -15.64 -7.38
C PHE A 261 16.06 -15.75 -5.86
N LYS A 262 16.00 -16.96 -5.33
CA LYS A 262 16.00 -17.22 -3.87
C LYS A 262 17.34 -16.91 -3.19
N ASP A 263 18.43 -16.86 -3.95
CA ASP A 263 19.80 -16.83 -3.44
C ASP A 263 20.42 -15.42 -3.45
N GLN A 264 19.74 -14.44 -4.03
CA GLN A 264 20.26 -13.07 -4.19
C GLN A 264 19.17 -12.02 -4.34
N PRO A 265 19.46 -10.72 -4.04
CA PRO A 265 18.50 -9.65 -4.23
C PRO A 265 18.12 -9.45 -5.70
N VAL A 266 16.83 -9.47 -5.99
CA VAL A 266 16.26 -9.34 -7.34
C VAL A 266 15.72 -7.94 -7.56
N MET A 267 16.02 -7.32 -8.70
CA MET A 267 15.43 -6.03 -9.07
C MET A 267 13.96 -6.22 -9.45
N VAL A 268 13.04 -5.54 -8.74
CA VAL A 268 11.60 -5.74 -8.90
C VAL A 268 10.87 -4.42 -9.14
N ARG A 269 10.03 -4.39 -10.17
CA ARG A 269 9.03 -3.34 -10.38
C ARG A 269 7.63 -3.91 -10.33
N VAL A 270 6.80 -3.45 -9.39
CA VAL A 270 5.35 -3.71 -9.43
C VAL A 270 4.69 -2.56 -10.17
N HIS A 271 4.12 -2.84 -11.34
CA HIS A 271 3.48 -1.86 -12.22
C HIS A 271 1.98 -2.17 -12.32
N SER A 272 1.13 -1.19 -12.03
CA SER A 272 -0.31 -1.31 -12.25
C SER A 272 -0.65 -0.83 -13.65
N GLU A 273 -1.48 -1.58 -14.36
CA GLU A 273 -1.94 -1.28 -15.72
C GLU A 273 -2.42 0.17 -15.88
N CYS A 274 -2.04 0.76 -16.99
CA CYS A 274 -2.51 2.06 -17.43
C CYS A 274 -2.66 2.04 -18.95
N LEU A 275 -3.77 1.52 -19.47
CA LEU A 275 -4.00 1.39 -20.92
C LEU A 275 -3.72 2.68 -21.67
N THR A 276 -4.21 3.80 -21.15
CA THR A 276 -4.03 5.11 -21.81
C THR A 276 -2.57 5.54 -21.87
N GLY A 277 -1.80 5.30 -20.80
CA GLY A 277 -0.37 5.62 -20.75
C GLY A 277 0.47 4.55 -21.45
N ASP A 278 0.38 3.30 -21.01
CA ASP A 278 1.26 2.21 -21.43
C ASP A 278 1.11 1.86 -22.92
N ALA A 279 -0.14 1.71 -23.40
CA ALA A 279 -0.43 1.32 -24.77
C ALA A 279 -0.71 2.51 -25.69
N LEU A 280 -1.60 3.44 -25.29
CA LEU A 280 -2.06 4.52 -26.16
C LEU A 280 -1.15 5.77 -26.16
N GLY A 281 -0.15 5.82 -25.28
CA GLY A 281 0.84 6.89 -25.25
C GLY A 281 0.32 8.23 -24.71
N SER A 282 -0.69 8.21 -23.84
CA SER A 282 -1.21 9.42 -23.20
C SER A 282 -0.12 10.17 -22.43
N LEU A 283 -0.07 11.48 -22.62
CA LEU A 283 0.85 12.38 -21.90
C LEU A 283 0.31 12.84 -20.54
N ARG A 284 -0.93 12.46 -20.17
CA ARG A 284 -1.53 12.83 -18.88
C ARG A 284 -0.86 12.18 -17.67
N CYS A 285 -0.06 11.13 -17.89
CA CYS A 285 0.64 10.40 -16.84
C CYS A 285 2.05 10.02 -17.28
N ASP A 286 2.83 9.51 -16.33
CA ASP A 286 4.21 9.02 -16.53
C ASP A 286 4.32 7.48 -16.65
N CYS A 287 3.18 6.75 -16.72
CA CYS A 287 3.15 5.29 -16.62
C CYS A 287 4.00 4.59 -17.67
N ARG A 288 3.84 4.94 -18.96
CA ARG A 288 4.63 4.38 -20.06
C ARG A 288 6.14 4.56 -19.83
N MET A 289 6.55 5.78 -19.48
CA MET A 289 7.95 6.08 -19.24
C MET A 289 8.50 5.28 -18.06
N GLN A 290 7.73 5.12 -17.00
CA GLN A 290 8.09 4.28 -15.85
C GLN A 290 8.25 2.80 -16.23
N LEU A 291 7.32 2.25 -17.02
CA LEU A 291 7.39 0.86 -17.48
C LEU A 291 8.63 0.62 -18.34
N GLN A 292 8.87 1.51 -19.30
CA GLN A 292 10.02 1.42 -20.21
C GLN A 292 11.35 1.56 -19.46
N ALA A 293 11.45 2.51 -18.54
CA ALA A 293 12.63 2.69 -17.71
C ALA A 293 12.92 1.46 -16.84
N ALA A 294 11.89 0.89 -16.20
CA ALA A 294 12.04 -0.31 -15.39
C ALA A 294 12.52 -1.51 -16.22
N LEU A 295 11.98 -1.72 -17.42
CA LEU A 295 12.44 -2.79 -18.33
C LEU A 295 13.91 -2.61 -18.72
N LYS A 296 14.34 -1.38 -19.05
CA LYS A 296 15.75 -1.07 -19.36
C LYS A 296 16.67 -1.32 -18.16
N MET A 297 16.25 -0.89 -16.96
CA MET A 297 17.02 -1.10 -15.73
C MET A 297 17.22 -2.58 -15.45
N ILE A 298 16.17 -3.40 -15.61
CA ILE A 298 16.22 -4.85 -15.41
C ILE A 298 17.08 -5.54 -16.48
N GLU A 299 16.98 -5.13 -17.75
CA GLU A 299 17.85 -5.64 -18.81
C GLU A 299 19.33 -5.35 -18.50
N ASN A 300 19.65 -4.12 -18.10
CA ASN A 300 21.01 -3.73 -17.74
C ASN A 300 21.54 -4.46 -16.50
N ALA A 301 20.67 -4.77 -15.54
CA ALA A 301 21.01 -5.55 -14.36
C ALA A 301 21.21 -7.04 -14.69
N GLY A 302 20.75 -7.52 -15.85
CA GLY A 302 20.83 -8.93 -16.26
C GLY A 302 19.86 -9.85 -15.54
N MET A 303 19.17 -9.36 -14.50
CA MET A 303 18.22 -10.14 -13.67
C MET A 303 17.17 -9.21 -13.04
N GLY A 304 15.92 -9.63 -13.08
CA GLY A 304 14.83 -8.91 -12.42
C GLY A 304 13.44 -9.26 -12.92
N VAL A 305 12.44 -8.63 -12.32
CA VAL A 305 11.03 -8.89 -12.60
C VAL A 305 10.25 -7.57 -12.68
N VAL A 306 9.47 -7.40 -13.77
CA VAL A 306 8.35 -6.44 -13.78
C VAL A 306 7.05 -7.23 -13.57
N VAL A 307 6.39 -7.04 -12.44
CA VAL A 307 5.03 -7.56 -12.21
C VAL A 307 4.05 -6.52 -12.74
N TYR A 308 3.30 -6.89 -13.79
CA TYR A 308 2.30 -6.04 -14.41
C TYR A 308 0.91 -6.48 -13.95
N LEU A 309 0.29 -5.67 -13.09
CA LEU A 309 -0.99 -5.96 -12.45
C LEU A 309 -2.15 -5.31 -13.21
N LYS A 310 -3.17 -6.07 -13.56
CA LYS A 310 -4.40 -5.59 -14.19
C LYS A 310 -5.29 -4.87 -13.18
N GLN A 311 -4.85 -3.66 -12.79
CA GLN A 311 -5.51 -2.80 -11.79
C GLN A 311 -5.62 -1.36 -12.34
N GLU A 312 -6.35 -1.22 -13.46
CA GLU A 312 -6.53 0.05 -14.17
C GLU A 312 -7.16 1.12 -13.27
N GLY A 313 -6.70 2.37 -13.43
CA GLY A 313 -7.25 3.52 -12.72
C GLY A 313 -7.10 3.45 -11.20
N ARG A 314 -6.06 2.79 -10.66
CA ARG A 314 -5.89 2.50 -9.24
C ARG A 314 -6.98 1.58 -8.67
N GLY A 315 -7.47 0.66 -9.49
CA GLY A 315 -8.50 -0.31 -9.11
C GLY A 315 -9.94 0.09 -9.44
N ILE A 316 -10.18 1.33 -9.92
CA ILE A 316 -11.55 1.78 -10.30
C ILE A 316 -11.97 1.36 -11.71
N GLY A 317 -11.05 0.82 -12.50
CA GLY A 317 -11.28 0.40 -13.87
C GLY A 317 -11.21 1.52 -14.91
N LEU A 318 -11.12 1.13 -16.20
CA LEU A 318 -10.88 2.06 -17.31
C LEU A 318 -11.99 3.11 -17.46
N VAL A 319 -13.26 2.68 -17.43
CA VAL A 319 -14.39 3.60 -17.68
C VAL A 319 -14.46 4.69 -16.60
N ASN A 320 -14.32 4.32 -15.34
CA ASN A 320 -14.33 5.30 -14.25
C ASN A 320 -13.09 6.21 -14.27
N LYS A 321 -11.93 5.70 -14.69
CA LYS A 321 -10.75 6.52 -14.95
C LYS A 321 -11.00 7.57 -16.04
N LEU A 322 -11.71 7.23 -17.11
CA LEU A 322 -12.07 8.19 -18.15
C LEU A 322 -13.07 9.26 -17.65
N LYS A 323 -14.01 8.86 -16.76
CA LYS A 323 -14.86 9.85 -16.06
C LYS A 323 -14.02 10.77 -15.15
N ALA A 324 -13.02 10.22 -14.44
CA ALA A 324 -12.10 11.01 -13.65
C ALA A 324 -11.30 12.00 -14.51
N TYR A 325 -10.90 11.64 -15.72
CA TYR A 325 -10.28 12.56 -16.67
C TYR A 325 -11.18 13.76 -17.02
N SER A 326 -12.49 13.52 -17.27
CA SER A 326 -13.44 14.59 -17.51
C SER A 326 -13.58 15.55 -16.31
N LEU A 327 -13.51 15.01 -15.09
CA LEU A 327 -13.51 15.84 -13.87
C LEU A 327 -12.20 16.63 -13.70
N GLN A 328 -11.08 16.04 -14.06
CA GLN A 328 -9.78 16.74 -14.08
C GLN A 328 -9.75 17.88 -15.10
N ASP A 329 -10.38 17.72 -16.26
CA ASP A 329 -10.53 18.78 -17.26
C ASP A 329 -11.38 19.96 -16.75
N MET A 330 -12.19 19.74 -15.68
CA MET A 330 -12.95 20.77 -14.96
C MET A 330 -12.15 21.38 -13.78
N GLY A 331 -10.88 20.97 -13.58
CA GLY A 331 -9.99 21.55 -12.58
C GLY A 331 -9.78 20.73 -11.29
N LEU A 332 -10.42 19.55 -11.15
CA LEU A 332 -10.15 18.66 -10.02
C LEU A 332 -8.78 17.95 -10.21
N ASP A 333 -8.13 17.61 -9.12
CA ASP A 333 -6.98 16.71 -9.21
C ASP A 333 -7.39 15.23 -9.23
N THR A 334 -6.42 14.33 -9.35
CA THR A 334 -6.68 12.88 -9.48
C THR A 334 -7.36 12.28 -8.23
N VAL A 335 -7.06 12.77 -7.03
CA VAL A 335 -7.63 12.27 -5.77
C VAL A 335 -9.07 12.77 -5.65
N GLU A 336 -9.28 14.07 -5.79
CA GLU A 336 -10.60 14.71 -5.76
C GLU A 336 -11.57 14.13 -6.80
N ALA A 337 -11.06 13.84 -8.01
CA ALA A 337 -11.87 13.21 -9.06
C ALA A 337 -12.33 11.80 -8.68
N ASN A 338 -11.46 10.99 -8.03
CA ASN A 338 -11.85 9.66 -7.55
C ASN A 338 -12.89 9.75 -6.42
N GLU A 339 -12.66 10.61 -5.43
CA GLU A 339 -13.59 10.83 -4.31
C GLU A 339 -14.95 11.34 -4.79
N ARG A 340 -14.96 12.23 -5.78
CA ARG A 340 -16.20 12.73 -6.41
C ARG A 340 -17.00 11.62 -7.11
N LEU A 341 -16.32 10.58 -7.59
CA LEU A 341 -16.94 9.39 -8.18
C LEU A 341 -17.33 8.33 -7.14
N GLY A 342 -17.10 8.59 -5.84
CA GLY A 342 -17.42 7.67 -4.74
C GLY A 342 -16.35 6.59 -4.49
N PHE A 343 -15.12 6.79 -4.97
CA PHE A 343 -14.02 5.85 -4.78
C PHE A 343 -12.96 6.43 -3.84
N PRO A 344 -12.32 5.62 -2.99
CA PRO A 344 -11.14 6.05 -2.26
C PRO A 344 -9.98 6.40 -3.20
N ALA A 345 -9.00 7.13 -2.69
CA ALA A 345 -7.85 7.61 -3.46
C ALA A 345 -7.02 6.50 -4.13
N ASP A 346 -6.98 5.31 -3.53
CA ASP A 346 -6.21 4.15 -4.02
C ASP A 346 -6.83 2.83 -3.53
N LEU A 347 -7.34 2.01 -4.47
CA LEU A 347 -7.94 0.69 -4.22
C LEU A 347 -7.02 -0.47 -4.62
N ARG A 348 -5.75 -0.21 -4.94
CA ARG A 348 -4.84 -1.26 -5.41
C ARG A 348 -4.47 -2.22 -4.29
N ASP A 349 -4.56 -3.51 -4.61
CA ASP A 349 -4.02 -4.60 -3.81
C ASP A 349 -2.65 -5.03 -4.36
N TYR A 350 -1.65 -5.01 -3.51
CA TYR A 350 -0.29 -5.44 -3.85
C TYR A 350 -0.01 -6.90 -3.45
N GLY A 351 -0.92 -7.57 -2.75
CA GLY A 351 -0.82 -8.97 -2.33
C GLY A 351 -0.73 -9.93 -3.51
N VAL A 352 -1.48 -9.66 -4.60
CA VAL A 352 -1.34 -10.38 -5.88
C VAL A 352 0.09 -10.31 -6.39
N GLY A 353 0.70 -9.12 -6.37
CA GLY A 353 2.08 -8.93 -6.79
C GLY A 353 3.07 -9.68 -5.91
N ALA A 354 2.85 -9.69 -4.60
CA ALA A 354 3.68 -10.42 -3.65
C ALA A 354 3.60 -11.94 -3.89
N GLN A 355 2.42 -12.48 -4.15
CA GLN A 355 2.25 -13.91 -4.45
C GLN A 355 2.91 -14.32 -5.77
N ILE A 356 2.86 -13.47 -6.81
CA ILE A 356 3.59 -13.68 -8.06
C ILE A 356 5.09 -13.72 -7.81
N LEU A 357 5.63 -12.78 -7.02
CA LEU A 357 7.05 -12.74 -6.68
C LEU A 357 7.49 -13.98 -5.90
N ASN A 358 6.68 -14.43 -4.93
CA ASN A 358 6.94 -15.66 -4.18
C ASN A 358 6.91 -16.91 -5.07
N ASP A 359 5.99 -17.00 -6.04
CA ASP A 359 5.93 -18.09 -7.00
C ASP A 359 7.17 -18.14 -7.91
N LEU A 360 7.74 -16.97 -8.23
CA LEU A 360 9.01 -16.83 -8.97
C LEU A 360 10.25 -17.09 -8.09
N GLY A 361 10.09 -17.39 -6.80
CA GLY A 361 11.18 -17.67 -5.88
C GLY A 361 11.89 -16.44 -5.32
N VAL A 362 11.41 -15.22 -5.55
CA VAL A 362 12.00 -14.00 -5.00
C VAL A 362 11.86 -14.03 -3.48
N LYS A 363 12.96 -13.80 -2.76
CA LYS A 363 13.01 -13.65 -1.30
C LYS A 363 13.47 -12.27 -0.89
N GLN A 364 14.55 -11.81 -1.51
CA GLN A 364 15.11 -10.49 -1.30
C GLN A 364 14.91 -9.65 -2.56
N LEU A 365 14.43 -8.43 -2.40
CA LEU A 365 14.13 -7.56 -3.54
C LEU A 365 14.75 -6.16 -3.40
N ARG A 366 15.23 -5.64 -4.52
CA ARG A 366 15.56 -4.25 -4.75
C ARG A 366 14.36 -3.61 -5.46
N LEU A 367 13.51 -2.90 -4.70
CA LEU A 367 12.22 -2.43 -5.22
C LEU A 367 12.35 -1.12 -5.99
N VAL A 368 12.07 -1.17 -7.29
CA VAL A 368 12.02 0.02 -8.16
C VAL A 368 10.71 0.77 -7.91
N THR A 369 10.73 1.79 -7.05
CA THR A 369 9.52 2.51 -6.67
C THR A 369 9.79 3.90 -6.11
N ASN A 370 8.84 4.82 -6.33
CA ASN A 370 8.74 6.10 -5.63
C ASN A 370 7.50 6.15 -4.71
N ASN A 371 6.75 5.04 -4.57
CA ASN A 371 5.53 4.99 -3.78
C ASN A 371 5.74 4.21 -2.47
N PRO A 372 5.71 4.87 -1.29
CA PRO A 372 5.88 4.21 0.00
C PRO A 372 4.82 3.14 0.29
N ARG A 373 3.59 3.31 -0.21
CA ARG A 373 2.52 2.31 -0.04
C ARG A 373 2.85 0.97 -0.69
N LYS A 374 3.65 0.94 -1.76
CA LYS A 374 4.11 -0.32 -2.38
C LYS A 374 5.04 -1.09 -1.46
N ILE A 375 5.86 -0.39 -0.67
CA ILE A 375 6.75 -1.00 0.31
C ILE A 375 5.92 -1.64 1.43
N ALA A 376 4.97 -0.88 1.98
CA ALA A 376 4.08 -1.38 3.03
C ALA A 376 3.24 -2.58 2.54
N GLY A 377 2.70 -2.50 1.32
CA GLY A 377 1.87 -3.55 0.73
C GLY A 377 2.59 -4.86 0.40
N LEU A 378 3.92 -4.88 0.39
CA LEU A 378 4.72 -6.10 0.19
C LEU A 378 5.24 -6.70 1.50
N LYS A 379 5.22 -5.95 2.60
CA LYS A 379 5.58 -6.47 3.93
C LYS A 379 4.58 -7.54 4.36
N GLY A 380 5.05 -8.54 5.06
CA GLY A 380 4.21 -9.62 5.58
C GLY A 380 4.01 -10.82 4.65
N TYR A 381 4.49 -10.74 3.40
CA TYR A 381 4.43 -11.85 2.44
C TYR A 381 5.70 -12.68 2.38
N GLY A 382 6.60 -12.56 3.36
CA GLY A 382 7.90 -13.24 3.36
C GLY A 382 8.88 -12.70 2.33
N LEU A 383 8.67 -11.47 1.86
CA LEU A 383 9.55 -10.72 0.97
C LEU A 383 10.35 -9.70 1.78
N GLU A 384 11.67 -9.79 1.71
CA GLU A 384 12.59 -8.85 2.34
C GLU A 384 13.00 -7.77 1.34
N MET A 385 12.68 -6.52 1.63
CA MET A 385 13.18 -5.40 0.84
C MET A 385 14.56 -4.99 1.35
N VAL A 386 15.59 -5.27 0.56
CA VAL A 386 16.99 -4.94 0.90
C VAL A 386 17.41 -3.56 0.40
N ASP A 387 16.74 -3.05 -0.64
CA ASP A 387 17.08 -1.75 -1.24
C ASP A 387 15.87 -1.17 -1.97
N ARG A 388 15.79 0.17 -1.99
CA ARG A 388 14.87 0.92 -2.83
C ARG A 388 15.61 1.55 -3.99
N VAL A 389 15.16 1.27 -5.20
CA VAL A 389 15.71 1.88 -6.41
C VAL A 389 14.75 2.97 -6.90
N PRO A 390 15.16 4.24 -6.90
CA PRO A 390 14.32 5.33 -7.38
C PRO A 390 14.06 5.21 -8.88
N LEU A 391 12.85 5.54 -9.30
CA LEU A 391 12.45 5.58 -10.71
C LEU A 391 12.12 7.02 -11.09
N LEU A 392 13.10 7.71 -11.59
CA LEU A 392 13.00 9.12 -11.94
C LEU A 392 12.52 9.27 -13.38
N ILE A 393 11.42 9.99 -13.52
CA ILE A 393 10.84 10.34 -14.82
C ILE A 393 10.66 11.86 -14.85
N GLU A 394 11.16 12.50 -15.89
CA GLU A 394 11.01 13.93 -16.07
C GLU A 394 9.54 14.32 -16.22
N ALA A 395 9.17 15.41 -15.54
CA ALA A 395 7.84 15.98 -15.70
C ALA A 395 7.74 16.67 -17.07
N THR A 396 6.58 16.53 -17.68
CA THR A 396 6.21 17.25 -18.91
C THR A 396 5.19 18.32 -18.58
N SER A 397 4.98 19.29 -19.47
CA SER A 397 3.91 20.29 -19.32
C SER A 397 2.50 19.68 -19.17
N TYR A 398 2.30 18.45 -19.66
CA TYR A 398 1.00 17.76 -19.60
C TYR A 398 0.80 16.94 -18.32
N ASN A 399 1.86 16.49 -17.64
CA ASN A 399 1.74 15.62 -16.46
C ASN A 399 2.24 16.25 -15.15
N SER A 400 2.72 17.49 -15.18
CA SER A 400 3.24 18.19 -14.01
C SER A 400 2.22 18.26 -12.86
N GLY A 401 0.96 18.59 -13.16
CA GLY A 401 -0.12 18.61 -12.16
C GLY A 401 -0.43 17.22 -11.59
N TYR A 402 -0.39 16.18 -12.42
CA TYR A 402 -0.56 14.78 -11.99
C TYR A 402 0.57 14.33 -11.04
N LEU A 403 1.82 14.67 -11.37
CA LEU A 403 2.97 14.37 -10.51
C LEU A 403 2.92 15.16 -9.21
N ALA A 404 2.46 16.41 -9.27
CA ALA A 404 2.23 17.25 -8.11
C ALA A 404 1.24 16.60 -7.13
N ALA A 405 0.06 16.20 -7.61
CA ALA A 405 -0.93 15.52 -6.79
C ALA A 405 -0.42 14.19 -6.18
N LYS A 406 0.41 13.44 -6.93
CA LYS A 406 1.08 12.24 -6.40
C LYS A 406 2.02 12.57 -5.23
N ALA A 407 2.80 13.64 -5.32
CA ALA A 407 3.72 14.04 -4.26
C ALA A 407 2.95 14.55 -3.03
N GLU A 408 2.03 15.49 -3.22
CA GLU A 408 1.35 16.22 -2.13
C GLU A 408 0.29 15.38 -1.41
N LYS A 409 -0.55 14.67 -2.18
CA LYS A 409 -1.71 13.96 -1.62
C LYS A 409 -1.48 12.46 -1.40
N LEU A 410 -0.53 11.84 -2.11
CA LEU A 410 -0.26 10.40 -2.01
C LEU A 410 1.10 10.07 -1.42
N GLY A 411 1.88 11.08 -1.02
CA GLY A 411 3.18 10.91 -0.39
C GLY A 411 4.22 10.22 -1.29
N HIS A 412 4.08 10.33 -2.62
CA HIS A 412 5.08 9.78 -3.52
C HIS A 412 6.40 10.55 -3.39
N TRP A 413 7.47 9.81 -3.29
CA TRP A 413 8.82 10.35 -3.29
C TRP A 413 9.25 10.66 -4.73
N PHE A 414 8.83 11.80 -5.21
CA PHE A 414 9.49 12.41 -6.35
C PHE A 414 10.66 13.23 -5.82
N LEU A 415 11.75 13.27 -6.53
CA LEU A 415 12.83 14.20 -6.26
C LEU A 415 12.32 15.65 -6.50
N ARG A 416 11.45 16.13 -5.61
CA ARG A 416 11.08 17.54 -5.50
C ARG A 416 12.08 18.33 -4.68
N SER A 417 13.10 17.68 -4.18
CA SER A 417 14.07 18.29 -3.30
C SER A 417 15.48 18.00 -3.78
N TYR A 418 15.77 18.37 -5.02
CA TYR A 418 17.14 18.78 -5.28
C TYR A 418 17.31 20.08 -4.53
N LEU A 419 18.04 20.00 -3.42
CA LEU A 419 18.30 21.16 -2.60
C LEU A 419 19.39 22.02 -3.26
N VAL A 420 20.35 21.34 -3.89
CA VAL A 420 21.48 21.96 -4.52
C VAL A 420 21.85 21.24 -5.81
N THR A 421 22.01 21.98 -6.90
CA THR A 421 22.65 21.53 -8.11
C THR A 421 24.11 21.92 -8.04
N ILE A 422 25.02 20.97 -8.26
CA ILE A 422 26.45 21.19 -8.30
C ILE A 422 26.98 21.00 -9.72
N ALA A 423 27.87 21.87 -10.16
CA ALA A 423 28.62 21.72 -11.39
C ALA A 423 30.12 21.83 -11.05
N LEU A 424 30.85 20.78 -11.36
CA LEU A 424 32.28 20.63 -11.06
C LEU A 424 33.07 20.69 -12.34
N GLN A 425 34.07 21.56 -12.38
CA GLN A 425 34.99 21.70 -13.52
C GLN A 425 36.42 21.47 -13.06
N TRP A 426 37.18 20.71 -13.86
CA TRP A 426 38.57 20.39 -13.62
C TRP A 426 39.46 21.08 -14.68
N ASP A 427 40.75 21.21 -14.38
CA ASP A 427 41.75 21.84 -15.26
C ASP A 427 42.01 21.04 -16.56
N ASP A 428 41.64 19.78 -16.58
CA ASP A 428 41.91 18.87 -17.68
C ASP A 428 40.90 19.02 -18.82
N GLU A 429 41.28 18.63 -20.04
CA GLU A 429 40.36 18.51 -21.20
C GLU A 429 39.15 17.62 -20.91
N PRO A 430 38.14 17.59 -21.80
CA PRO A 430 36.90 16.87 -21.52
C PRO A 430 37.13 15.47 -20.95
N LEU A 431 36.59 15.19 -19.78
CA LEU A 431 36.77 13.94 -19.05
C LEU A 431 36.45 12.73 -19.95
N SER A 432 37.34 11.76 -19.98
CA SER A 432 37.03 10.46 -20.57
C SER A 432 35.86 9.81 -19.88
N VAL A 433 35.14 8.90 -20.56
CA VAL A 433 33.97 8.19 -19.99
C VAL A 433 34.34 7.48 -18.68
N ALA A 434 35.55 6.90 -18.60
CA ALA A 434 36.03 6.22 -17.40
C ALA A 434 36.29 7.17 -16.23
N GLU A 435 36.91 8.32 -16.49
CA GLU A 435 37.18 9.35 -15.48
C GLU A 435 35.88 9.96 -14.97
N ARG A 436 34.95 10.27 -15.88
CA ARG A 436 33.62 10.76 -15.52
C ARG A 436 32.89 9.78 -14.59
N TYR A 437 32.92 8.49 -14.95
CA TYR A 437 32.32 7.44 -14.11
C TYR A 437 32.95 7.36 -12.72
N ASN A 438 34.27 7.35 -12.63
CA ASN A 438 34.99 7.27 -11.36
C ASN A 438 34.71 8.49 -10.47
N ARG A 439 34.65 9.69 -11.03
CA ARG A 439 34.34 10.91 -10.29
C ARG A 439 32.91 10.93 -9.84
N LEU A 440 31.96 10.45 -10.66
CA LEU A 440 30.56 10.31 -10.29
C LEU A 440 30.37 9.31 -9.15
N GLU A 441 31.09 8.19 -9.15
CA GLU A 441 31.07 7.22 -8.04
C GLU A 441 31.64 7.80 -6.74
N THR A 442 32.69 8.61 -6.83
CA THR A 442 33.21 9.33 -5.66
C THR A 442 32.15 10.25 -5.07
N LEU A 443 31.47 11.04 -5.92
CA LEU A 443 30.38 11.91 -5.47
C LEU A 443 29.22 11.15 -4.86
N ARG A 444 28.85 9.99 -5.43
CA ARG A 444 27.79 9.12 -4.88
C ARG A 444 28.13 8.61 -3.49
N ASN A 445 29.38 8.23 -3.28
CA ASN A 445 29.83 7.76 -1.97
C ASN A 445 29.81 8.89 -0.95
N LEU A 446 30.28 10.08 -1.30
CA LEU A 446 30.22 11.25 -0.43
C LEU A 446 28.77 11.64 -0.09
N ALA A 447 27.88 11.66 -1.07
CA ALA A 447 26.47 11.94 -0.84
C ALA A 447 25.82 10.88 0.05
N LYS A 448 26.13 9.60 -0.18
CA LYS A 448 25.60 8.48 0.61
C LYS A 448 26.05 8.52 2.07
N GLU A 449 27.27 8.92 2.36
CA GLU A 449 27.78 9.09 3.73
C GLU A 449 26.99 10.15 4.51
N GLN A 450 26.39 11.10 3.82
CA GLN A 450 25.57 12.17 4.39
C GLN A 450 24.06 11.91 4.19
N GLU A 451 23.67 10.68 3.84
CA GLU A 451 22.27 10.31 3.56
C GLU A 451 21.62 11.16 2.44
N LEU A 452 22.41 11.74 1.56
CA LEU A 452 21.96 12.50 0.41
C LEU A 452 21.82 11.63 -0.83
N LEU A 453 20.81 11.92 -1.65
CA LEU A 453 20.69 11.40 -3.01
C LEU A 453 21.54 12.24 -3.97
N LEU A 454 22.19 11.56 -4.92
CA LEU A 454 22.89 12.21 -6.00
C LEU A 454 22.38 11.70 -7.36
N GLN A 455 22.03 12.63 -8.23
CA GLN A 455 21.66 12.35 -9.61
C GLN A 455 22.50 13.16 -10.58
N GLU A 456 23.08 12.50 -11.59
CA GLU A 456 23.76 13.19 -12.68
C GLU A 456 22.77 13.94 -13.56
N GLU A 457 23.09 15.21 -13.90
CA GLU A 457 22.28 16.05 -14.78
C GLU A 457 22.90 16.06 -16.18
N VAL A 458 22.12 15.65 -17.18
CA VAL A 458 22.57 15.54 -18.58
C VAL A 458 21.68 16.30 -19.55
N ARG A 459 20.73 17.10 -19.07
CA ARG A 459 19.84 17.87 -19.94
C ARG A 459 20.63 18.90 -20.76
N PRO A 460 20.26 19.12 -22.03
CA PRO A 460 20.95 20.11 -22.87
C PRO A 460 21.03 21.51 -22.28
N VAL A 461 20.03 21.94 -21.50
CA VAL A 461 20.01 23.23 -20.85
C VAL A 461 21.08 23.35 -19.77
N ALA A 462 21.30 22.30 -18.98
CA ALA A 462 22.34 22.29 -17.96
C ALA A 462 23.74 22.28 -18.60
N VAL A 463 23.92 21.50 -19.65
CA VAL A 463 25.18 21.49 -20.45
C VAL A 463 25.43 22.86 -21.06
N ALA A 464 24.40 23.57 -21.51
CA ALA A 464 24.55 24.92 -22.04
C ALA A 464 24.93 25.94 -20.94
N LEU A 465 24.44 25.77 -19.72
CA LEU A 465 24.75 26.67 -18.59
C LEU A 465 26.17 26.50 -18.06
N PHE A 466 26.65 25.23 -17.93
CA PHE A 466 27.90 24.91 -17.23
C PHE A 466 29.02 24.41 -18.14
N GLY A 467 28.72 24.16 -19.42
CA GLY A 467 29.68 23.62 -20.40
C GLY A 467 29.70 22.08 -20.42
N SER A 468 30.12 21.53 -21.56
CA SER A 468 30.19 20.08 -21.81
C SER A 468 31.28 19.35 -21.03
N SER A 469 32.24 20.08 -20.47
CA SER A 469 33.33 19.55 -19.64
C SER A 469 32.96 19.44 -18.17
N ALA A 470 31.85 20.06 -17.73
CA ALA A 470 31.43 19.99 -16.35
C ALA A 470 30.76 18.65 -16.03
N LEU A 471 31.01 18.13 -14.82
CA LEU A 471 30.19 17.10 -14.21
C LEU A 471 29.09 17.79 -13.42
N ILE A 472 27.84 17.60 -13.84
CA ILE A 472 26.68 18.26 -13.24
C ILE A 472 25.85 17.21 -12.50
N ALA A 473 25.53 17.48 -11.25
CA ALA A 473 24.72 16.57 -10.44
C ALA A 473 23.81 17.34 -9.48
N HIS A 474 22.69 16.75 -9.13
CA HIS A 474 21.77 17.24 -8.14
C HIS A 474 21.93 16.49 -6.83
N LEU A 475 22.01 17.24 -5.73
CA LEU A 475 21.99 16.72 -4.36
C LEU A 475 20.60 16.96 -3.75
N GLY A 476 20.03 15.96 -3.10
CA GLY A 476 18.73 16.04 -2.48
C GLY A 476 18.46 14.94 -1.46
N PHE A 477 17.27 14.93 -0.89
CA PHE A 477 16.81 13.94 0.08
C PHE A 477 15.66 13.09 -0.46
N GLU A 478 15.52 11.87 0.08
CA GLU A 478 14.40 10.98 -0.26
C GLU A 478 13.04 11.46 0.22
N GLN A 479 13.01 12.26 1.29
CA GLN A 479 11.76 12.73 1.89
C GLN A 479 11.47 14.18 1.53
N SER A 480 10.29 14.41 0.99
CA SER A 480 9.75 15.75 0.71
C SER A 480 9.29 16.41 2.00
N VAL A 481 10.16 16.96 2.82
CA VAL A 481 9.72 17.73 3.99
C VAL A 481 10.59 18.97 4.15
N ILE A 482 10.60 19.80 3.12
CA ILE A 482 10.98 21.20 3.33
C ILE A 482 9.78 22.04 2.92
N ASN A 483 8.91 22.28 3.87
CA ASN A 483 7.80 23.24 3.72
C ASN A 483 8.26 24.70 3.83
N ASP A 484 9.53 24.94 4.16
CA ASP A 484 10.10 26.26 4.27
C ASP A 484 10.94 26.57 3.02
N PRO A 485 10.54 27.52 2.16
CA PRO A 485 11.31 27.90 0.98
C PRO A 485 12.66 28.57 1.33
N GLU A 486 12.88 28.97 2.57
CA GLU A 486 14.11 29.61 3.05
C GLU A 486 14.98 28.69 3.94
N TRP A 487 14.77 27.37 3.87
CA TRP A 487 15.49 26.36 4.65
C TRP A 487 17.02 26.54 4.65
N TYR A 488 17.60 26.99 3.54
CA TYR A 488 19.03 27.22 3.38
C TYR A 488 19.58 28.36 4.23
N ARG A 489 18.70 29.19 4.81
CA ARG A 489 19.08 30.28 5.73
C ARG A 489 19.19 29.81 7.19
N LEU A 490 18.85 28.56 7.49
CA LEU A 490 18.91 27.99 8.83
C LEU A 490 20.19 27.14 8.97
N PRO A 491 21.30 27.68 9.51
CA PRO A 491 22.59 26.97 9.57
C PRO A 491 22.54 25.65 10.35
N GLU A 492 21.64 25.53 11.32
CA GLU A 492 21.46 24.34 12.15
C GLU A 492 20.50 23.31 11.52
N HIS A 493 19.96 23.61 10.35
CA HIS A 493 19.07 22.66 9.69
C HIS A 493 19.88 21.43 9.22
N PRO A 494 19.45 20.19 9.55
CA PRO A 494 20.21 18.96 9.23
C PRO A 494 20.61 18.86 7.76
N TYR A 495 19.78 19.35 6.85
CA TYR A 495 20.05 19.33 5.42
C TYR A 495 21.11 20.34 4.98
N VAL A 496 21.15 21.50 5.60
CA VAL A 496 22.21 22.49 5.38
C VAL A 496 23.54 21.92 5.81
N GLN A 497 23.59 21.26 6.95
CA GLN A 497 24.78 20.63 7.44
C GLN A 497 25.26 19.49 6.54
N ALA A 498 24.37 18.59 6.12
CA ALA A 498 24.72 17.47 5.24
C ALA A 498 25.25 17.94 3.87
N ILE A 499 24.63 18.96 3.27
CA ILE A 499 25.11 19.55 2.00
C ILE A 499 26.45 20.26 2.22
N ALA A 500 26.61 20.99 3.32
CA ALA A 500 27.83 21.68 3.66
C ALA A 500 28.99 20.67 3.81
N ASP A 501 28.77 19.54 4.46
CA ASP A 501 29.77 18.48 4.64
C ASP A 501 30.19 17.85 3.30
N VAL A 502 29.25 17.67 2.34
CA VAL A 502 29.58 17.25 0.98
C VAL A 502 30.41 18.31 0.25
N LEU A 503 30.01 19.58 0.32
CA LEU A 503 30.75 20.68 -0.33
C LEU A 503 32.16 20.83 0.26
N ASP A 504 32.31 20.69 1.59
CA ASP A 504 33.62 20.74 2.27
C ASP A 504 34.57 19.64 1.78
N GLN A 505 34.05 18.46 1.46
CA GLN A 505 34.84 17.38 0.90
C GLN A 505 35.12 17.59 -0.58
N LEU A 506 34.16 18.12 -1.35
CA LEU A 506 34.36 18.38 -2.79
C LEU A 506 35.47 19.37 -3.07
N VAL A 507 35.61 20.43 -2.29
CA VAL A 507 36.68 21.42 -2.49
C VAL A 507 38.08 20.86 -2.23
N THR A 508 38.19 19.70 -1.57
CA THR A 508 39.48 19.01 -1.35
C THR A 508 39.87 18.10 -2.51
N LEU A 509 38.97 17.90 -3.50
CA LEU A 509 39.26 17.02 -4.63
C LEU A 509 40.46 17.56 -5.46
N PRO A 510 41.41 16.69 -5.83
CA PRO A 510 42.56 17.10 -6.60
C PRO A 510 42.14 17.63 -7.97
N HIS A 511 42.81 18.72 -8.39
CA HIS A 511 42.59 19.36 -9.70
C HIS A 511 41.19 19.94 -9.95
N LEU A 512 40.34 20.06 -8.95
CA LEU A 512 39.08 20.79 -9.09
C LEU A 512 39.39 22.28 -9.25
N ASN A 513 38.94 22.86 -10.36
CA ASN A 513 39.21 24.26 -10.69
C ASN A 513 38.06 25.18 -10.30
N GLN A 514 36.84 24.71 -10.52
CA GLN A 514 35.65 25.50 -10.28
C GLN A 514 34.53 24.63 -9.75
N LEU A 515 33.85 25.12 -8.73
CA LEU A 515 32.60 24.59 -8.18
C LEU A 515 31.50 25.65 -8.34
N THR A 516 30.44 25.30 -9.06
CA THR A 516 29.22 26.11 -9.10
C THR A 516 28.13 25.32 -8.46
N PHE A 517 27.32 25.93 -7.60
CA PHE A 517 26.13 25.31 -7.07
C PHE A 517 24.94 26.26 -7.15
N ILE A 518 23.75 25.70 -7.34
CA ILE A 518 22.47 26.39 -7.36
C ILE A 518 21.62 25.86 -6.21
N ILE A 519 21.20 26.73 -5.31
CA ILE A 519 20.23 26.39 -4.29
C ILE A 519 18.85 26.54 -4.92
N SER A 520 18.12 25.44 -5.04
CA SER A 520 16.83 25.40 -5.73
C SER A 520 15.75 26.22 -4.99
N SER A 521 15.09 27.08 -5.71
CA SER A 521 13.98 27.91 -5.19
C SER A 521 12.59 27.44 -5.65
N GLY A 522 12.51 26.32 -6.39
CA GLY A 522 11.27 25.84 -6.99
C GLY A 522 11.32 24.41 -7.51
N SER A 523 10.44 24.08 -8.44
CA SER A 523 10.31 22.75 -9.02
C SER A 523 11.42 22.39 -10.03
N ASP A 524 12.12 23.37 -10.60
CA ASP A 524 13.27 23.14 -11.48
C ASP A 524 14.57 23.29 -10.68
N PRO A 525 15.39 22.23 -10.58
CA PRO A 525 16.64 22.28 -9.83
C PRO A 525 17.71 23.22 -10.44
N LEU A 526 17.53 23.70 -11.66
CA LEU A 526 18.41 24.68 -12.31
C LEU A 526 18.00 26.13 -12.07
N THR A 527 16.87 26.37 -11.38
CA THR A 527 16.40 27.71 -11.02
C THR A 527 16.59 27.96 -9.54
N GLY A 528 17.26 29.06 -9.19
CA GLY A 528 17.52 29.41 -7.78
C GLY A 528 18.71 30.31 -7.61
N LEU A 529 19.20 30.39 -6.37
CA LEU A 529 20.39 31.15 -6.02
C LEU A 529 21.64 30.43 -6.54
N GLN A 530 22.35 31.02 -7.48
CA GLN A 530 23.60 30.46 -8.01
C GLN A 530 24.82 31.05 -7.29
N VAL A 531 25.73 30.18 -6.88
CA VAL A 531 27.00 30.52 -6.27
C VAL A 531 28.12 29.83 -7.05
N GLN A 532 29.13 30.59 -7.46
CA GLN A 532 30.28 30.09 -8.17
C GLN A 532 31.57 30.40 -7.37
N LEU A 533 32.39 29.39 -7.20
CA LEU A 533 33.66 29.47 -6.47
C LEU A 533 34.78 28.99 -7.37
N ASP A 534 35.83 29.77 -7.46
CA ASP A 534 37.09 29.38 -8.14
C ASP A 534 38.13 28.83 -7.15
N ARG A 535 39.23 28.29 -7.68
CA ARG A 535 40.32 27.67 -6.89
C ARG A 535 40.95 28.63 -5.88
N GLN A 536 41.01 29.94 -6.17
CA GLN A 536 41.57 30.91 -5.23
C GLN A 536 40.60 31.15 -4.07
N GLN A 537 39.30 31.15 -4.33
CA GLN A 537 38.26 31.28 -3.31
C GLN A 537 38.20 30.05 -2.40
N PHE A 538 38.43 28.81 -2.91
CA PHE A 538 38.53 27.60 -2.06
C PHE A 538 39.62 27.72 -0.99
N SER A 539 40.78 28.34 -1.32
CA SER A 539 41.87 28.52 -0.36
C SER A 539 41.59 29.58 0.71
N LEU A 540 40.66 30.47 0.48
CA LEU A 540 40.27 31.53 1.39
C LEU A 540 39.13 31.12 2.36
N LEU A 541 38.37 30.11 1.99
CA LEU A 541 37.27 29.57 2.82
C LEU A 541 37.85 28.60 3.85
N GLN A 542 37.87 28.99 5.11
CA GLN A 542 38.23 28.07 6.21
C GLN A 542 37.29 26.86 6.32
N LYS A 543 36.04 27.04 5.93
CA LYS A 543 35.03 25.99 5.70
C LYS A 543 33.99 26.51 4.72
N PRO A 544 33.70 25.80 3.58
CA PRO A 544 32.59 26.15 2.66
C PRO A 544 31.23 26.20 3.33
N SER A 545 31.00 25.43 4.40
CA SER A 545 29.81 25.51 5.25
C SER A 545 29.49 26.92 5.78
N SER A 546 30.52 27.79 5.90
CA SER A 546 30.31 29.19 6.25
C SER A 546 29.56 30.03 5.20
N ILE A 547 29.44 29.50 3.97
CA ILE A 547 28.69 30.16 2.87
C ILE A 547 27.20 30.22 3.22
N PHE A 548 26.62 29.18 3.82
CA PHE A 548 25.20 29.16 4.19
C PHE A 548 24.85 30.13 5.31
N GLY A 549 25.82 30.50 6.18
CA GLY A 549 25.62 31.50 7.24
C GLY A 549 25.87 32.94 6.84
N ASN A 550 26.52 33.21 5.68
CA ASN A 550 26.95 34.54 5.26
C ASN A 550 26.47 34.96 3.87
N LEU A 551 25.36 34.40 3.38
CA LEU A 551 24.78 34.67 2.06
C LEU A 551 24.42 36.17 1.81
N GLU A 552 24.40 36.98 2.86
CA GLU A 552 24.01 38.40 2.72
C GLU A 552 25.18 39.33 2.35
N THR A 553 26.45 38.92 2.41
CA THR A 553 27.51 39.93 2.45
C THR A 553 28.56 39.94 1.34
N GLN A 554 28.74 38.92 0.49
CA GLN A 554 29.84 38.97 -0.50
C GLN A 554 29.69 38.19 -1.82
N ILE A 555 28.52 37.76 -2.26
CA ILE A 555 28.39 36.95 -3.48
C ILE A 555 27.59 37.69 -4.54
N VAL A 556 28.16 37.83 -5.74
CA VAL A 556 27.47 38.43 -6.91
C VAL A 556 26.39 37.47 -7.39
N TYR A 557 25.16 37.85 -7.21
CA TYR A 557 23.98 37.08 -7.61
C TYR A 557 23.67 37.29 -9.09
N SER A 558 23.63 36.25 -9.88
CA SER A 558 22.95 36.27 -11.16
C SER A 558 21.69 35.42 -11.04
N PHE A 559 20.52 36.01 -11.13
CA PHE A 559 19.28 35.27 -11.32
C PHE A 559 19.19 34.87 -12.78
N THR A 560 19.17 33.57 -13.08
CA THR A 560 18.72 33.08 -14.37
C THR A 560 17.21 32.91 -14.30
N ALA A 561 16.49 33.68 -15.14
CA ALA A 561 15.03 33.63 -15.28
C ALA A 561 14.58 32.35 -16.00
#